data_37ce2bc3e768be90311f8d3a3c1d1146
#
_entry.id   37ce2bc3e768be90311f8d3a3c1d1146
#
_cell.length_a   1.000
_cell.length_b   1.000
_cell.length_c   1.000
_cell.angle_alpha   90.00
_cell.angle_beta   90.00
_cell.angle_gamma   90.00
#
_symmetry.space_group_name_H-M   'P 1'
#
loop_
_entity.id
_entity.type
_entity.pdbx_description
1 polymer ?
#
loop_
_entity_poly.entity_id
_entity_poly.type
_entity_poly.pdbx_seq_one_letter_code
_entity_poly.pdbx_strand_id
1 'polypeptide(L)'
;HLPEDDLFLVGTSEVPMAGYHMDEIVDFDRGALRYAGWSTCYRREAGSYGKDTRGIIRVHQFNKLEMFVYTTPEDAEAEHLRLVAMQEGMLQSLGLSYRVIDTAAGDLGSSAARKFDIEAWVPTQGAYRELTSTSNCTTYQARRLDVRYRPEGGKTAPVATLNGTLATTRWIVALLETHQRADGSVLVPEALRPYLGGLEVLEPIA
;
A
#
# COMPACT_ATOMS: atom_id res chain seq x y z
N HIS A 1 22.55 2.19 -0.42
CA HIS A 1 23.35 3.24 0.21
C HIS A 1 24.13 3.99 -0.84
N LEU A 2 24.11 5.31 -0.80
CA LEU A 2 24.90 6.24 -1.59
C LEU A 2 25.97 6.84 -0.65
N PRO A 3 27.17 6.24 -0.58
CA PRO A 3 28.14 6.54 0.49
C PRO A 3 28.66 7.97 0.49
N GLU A 4 28.77 8.58 -0.70
CA GLU A 4 29.30 9.95 -0.85
C GLU A 4 28.37 11.01 -0.28
N ASP A 5 27.04 10.72 -0.30
CA ASP A 5 26.00 11.63 0.18
C ASP A 5 25.40 11.20 1.53
N ASP A 6 25.83 10.04 2.06
CA ASP A 6 25.24 9.35 3.21
C ASP A 6 23.72 9.17 3.10
N LEU A 7 23.24 8.84 1.90
CA LEU A 7 21.83 8.64 1.61
C LEU A 7 21.50 7.17 1.36
N PHE A 8 20.23 6.83 1.60
CA PHE A 8 19.67 5.51 1.31
C PHE A 8 18.46 5.64 0.38
N LEU A 9 18.42 4.83 -0.67
CA LEU A 9 17.22 4.68 -1.48
C LEU A 9 16.14 4.00 -0.64
N VAL A 10 14.92 4.52 -0.68
CA VAL A 10 13.81 4.00 0.12
C VAL A 10 13.24 2.71 -0.47
N GLY A 11 12.86 1.75 0.37
CA GLY A 11 12.10 0.57 -0.03
C GLY A 11 10.59 0.79 -0.01
N THR A 12 10.14 1.93 0.55
CA THR A 12 8.75 2.37 0.67
C THR A 12 8.69 3.83 1.10
N SER A 13 7.70 4.58 0.64
CA SER A 13 7.44 5.94 1.16
C SER A 13 6.85 5.96 2.57
N GLU A 14 6.48 4.80 3.12
CA GLU A 14 6.09 4.70 4.54
C GLU A 14 7.13 5.31 5.47
N VAL A 15 8.42 5.04 5.24
CA VAL A 15 9.50 5.51 6.11
C VAL A 15 9.56 7.05 6.18
N PRO A 16 9.68 7.79 5.07
CA PRO A 16 9.67 9.26 5.13
C PRO A 16 8.33 9.82 5.59
N MET A 17 7.19 9.18 5.25
CA MET A 17 5.89 9.65 5.75
C MET A 17 5.74 9.43 7.25
N ALA A 18 6.25 8.32 7.80
CA ALA A 18 6.25 8.09 9.24
C ALA A 18 7.12 9.12 10.01
N GLY A 19 8.20 9.59 9.38
CA GLY A 19 9.09 10.60 9.95
C GLY A 19 8.65 12.06 9.71
N TYR A 20 7.57 12.27 8.95
CA TYR A 20 7.17 13.62 8.53
C TYR A 20 6.83 14.54 9.70
N HIS A 21 6.26 13.98 10.77
CA HIS A 21 5.92 14.67 12.02
C HIS A 21 6.82 14.27 13.20
N MET A 22 8.05 13.81 12.92
CA MET A 22 9.00 13.45 13.97
C MET A 22 9.23 14.63 14.93
N ASP A 23 9.23 14.33 16.24
CA ASP A 23 9.39 15.28 17.35
C ASP A 23 8.27 16.33 17.48
N GLU A 24 7.12 16.13 16.81
CA GLU A 24 6.00 17.06 16.81
C GLU A 24 4.86 16.63 17.76
N ILE A 25 4.10 17.63 18.20
CA ILE A 25 2.77 17.46 18.79
C ILE A 25 1.76 17.87 17.74
N VAL A 26 1.10 16.87 17.14
CA VAL A 26 0.09 17.07 16.09
C VAL A 26 -1.28 17.34 16.67
N ASP A 27 -2.13 17.96 15.87
CA ASP A 27 -3.49 18.32 16.20
C ASP A 27 -4.48 17.49 15.37
N PHE A 28 -5.53 16.99 16.04
CA PHE A 28 -6.60 16.21 15.42
C PHE A 28 -7.97 16.93 15.46
N ASP A 29 -8.02 18.23 15.65
CA ASP A 29 -9.27 19.01 15.66
C ASP A 29 -10.07 18.85 14.36
N ARG A 30 -9.38 18.56 13.26
CA ARG A 30 -9.98 18.27 11.95
C ARG A 30 -10.04 16.78 11.62
N GLY A 31 -9.83 15.92 12.60
CA GLY A 31 -9.74 14.47 12.43
C GLY A 31 -8.33 13.98 12.07
N ALA A 32 -8.23 12.70 11.70
CA ALA A 32 -6.98 12.05 11.38
C ALA A 32 -6.21 12.74 10.24
N LEU A 33 -4.88 12.80 10.35
CA LEU A 33 -4.01 13.29 9.28
C LEU A 33 -3.73 12.16 8.29
N ARG A 34 -4.12 12.35 7.04
CA ARG A 34 -4.03 11.33 5.99
C ARG A 34 -3.15 11.81 4.85
N TYR A 35 -2.20 10.98 4.49
CA TYR A 35 -1.22 11.26 3.45
C TYR A 35 -1.25 10.18 2.38
N ALA A 36 -0.89 10.55 1.16
CA ALA A 36 -0.62 9.64 0.06
C ALA A 36 0.74 9.99 -0.54
N GLY A 37 1.65 9.01 -0.58
CA GLY A 37 2.99 9.16 -1.10
C GLY A 37 3.20 8.33 -2.36
N TRP A 38 3.41 8.99 -3.50
CA TRP A 38 3.85 8.34 -4.72
C TRP A 38 5.37 8.34 -4.79
N SER A 39 5.99 7.17 -4.82
CA SER A 39 7.44 7.07 -4.88
C SER A 39 7.92 5.89 -5.68
N THR A 40 9.13 6.01 -6.22
CA THR A 40 9.92 4.88 -6.67
C THR A 40 10.50 4.19 -5.42
N CYS A 41 10.36 2.87 -5.36
CA CYS A 41 10.84 2.02 -4.28
C CYS A 41 11.95 1.10 -4.80
N TYR A 42 12.94 0.83 -3.96
CA TYR A 42 14.11 0.03 -4.31
C TYR A 42 14.32 -1.10 -3.30
N ARG A 43 14.37 -2.32 -3.77
CA ARG A 43 14.57 -3.48 -2.90
C ARG A 43 15.62 -4.42 -3.47
N ARG A 44 16.44 -5.01 -2.65
CA ARG A 44 17.42 -6.04 -3.06
C ARG A 44 16.77 -7.39 -3.35
N GLU A 45 15.56 -7.62 -2.86
CA GLU A 45 14.81 -8.87 -2.99
C GLU A 45 15.62 -10.10 -2.51
N ALA A 46 16.52 -9.89 -1.54
CA ALA A 46 17.33 -10.95 -0.94
C ALA A 46 16.41 -11.93 -0.18
N GLY A 47 16.57 -13.22 -0.42
CA GLY A 47 15.73 -14.28 0.19
C GLY A 47 14.59 -14.77 -0.69
N SER A 48 14.34 -14.15 -1.84
CA SER A 48 13.31 -14.60 -2.80
C SER A 48 13.88 -15.42 -3.97
N TYR A 49 14.99 -16.10 -3.75
CA TYR A 49 15.69 -16.87 -4.78
C TYR A 49 14.76 -17.87 -5.50
N GLY A 50 14.65 -17.71 -6.82
CA GLY A 50 13.84 -18.60 -7.67
C GLY A 50 12.33 -18.32 -7.68
N LYS A 51 11.82 -17.37 -6.88
CA LYS A 51 10.40 -16.99 -6.89
C LYS A 51 10.19 -15.77 -7.78
N ASP A 52 9.19 -15.86 -8.67
CA ASP A 52 8.76 -14.74 -9.54
C ASP A 52 9.92 -14.10 -10.34
N THR A 53 10.86 -14.92 -10.85
CA THR A 53 12.05 -14.45 -11.58
C THR A 53 11.75 -13.95 -13.00
N ARG A 54 10.51 -14.11 -13.47
CA ARG A 54 10.05 -13.65 -14.79
C ARG A 54 8.92 -12.65 -14.62
N GLY A 55 8.81 -11.73 -15.58
CA GLY A 55 7.79 -10.67 -15.57
C GLY A 55 8.08 -9.56 -14.56
N ILE A 56 7.05 -8.82 -14.16
CA ILE A 56 7.16 -7.60 -13.33
C ILE A 56 6.54 -7.73 -11.94
N ILE A 57 6.17 -8.95 -11.51
CA ILE A 57 5.57 -9.17 -10.18
C ILE A 57 6.58 -8.87 -9.06
N ARG A 58 7.85 -9.23 -9.28
CA ARG A 58 8.94 -8.99 -8.34
C ARG A 58 10.13 -8.37 -9.05
N VAL A 59 10.39 -7.11 -8.76
CA VAL A 59 11.44 -6.30 -9.39
C VAL A 59 12.20 -5.50 -8.35
N HIS A 60 13.43 -5.11 -8.67
CA HIS A 60 14.30 -4.34 -7.77
C HIS A 60 13.89 -2.86 -7.64
N GLN A 61 13.25 -2.33 -8.66
CA GLN A 61 12.75 -0.96 -8.72
C GLN A 61 11.29 -0.98 -9.18
N PHE A 62 10.40 -0.32 -8.46
CA PHE A 62 8.97 -0.24 -8.78
C PHE A 62 8.37 1.03 -8.20
N ASN A 63 7.29 1.49 -8.81
CA ASN A 63 6.51 2.59 -8.29
C ASN A 63 5.44 2.07 -7.32
N LYS A 64 5.23 2.83 -6.24
CA LYS A 64 4.24 2.51 -5.21
C LYS A 64 3.51 3.77 -4.76
N LEU A 65 2.19 3.69 -4.71
CA LEU A 65 1.35 4.65 -4.02
C LEU A 65 1.06 4.10 -2.62
N GLU A 66 1.56 4.80 -1.61
CA GLU A 66 1.40 4.44 -0.20
C GLU A 66 0.44 5.41 0.49
N MET A 67 -0.46 4.88 1.29
CA MET A 67 -1.30 5.64 2.21
C MET A 67 -0.67 5.62 3.60
N PHE A 68 -0.73 6.74 4.31
CA PHE A 68 -0.26 6.84 5.69
C PHE A 68 -1.23 7.68 6.52
N VAL A 69 -1.50 7.24 7.75
CA VAL A 69 -2.44 7.92 8.64
C VAL A 69 -1.82 8.09 10.02
N TYR A 70 -1.94 9.29 10.57
CA TYR A 70 -1.77 9.57 11.98
C TYR A 70 -3.14 9.83 12.58
N THR A 71 -3.43 9.22 13.70
CA THR A 71 -4.73 9.35 14.39
C THR A 71 -4.58 9.10 15.88
N THR A 72 -5.67 9.21 16.62
CA THR A 72 -5.69 8.79 18.03
C THR A 72 -5.67 7.26 18.12
N PRO A 73 -5.15 6.66 19.21
CA PRO A 73 -5.25 5.22 19.41
C PRO A 73 -6.68 4.68 19.38
N GLU A 74 -7.64 5.47 19.83
CA GLU A 74 -9.07 5.14 19.89
C GLU A 74 -9.67 4.99 18.49
N ASP A 75 -9.24 5.82 17.54
CA ASP A 75 -9.74 5.85 16.16
C ASP A 75 -8.98 4.91 15.21
N ALA A 76 -7.87 4.32 15.67
CA ALA A 76 -6.96 3.55 14.82
C ALA A 76 -7.64 2.36 14.13
N GLU A 77 -8.56 1.66 14.80
CA GLU A 77 -9.27 0.53 14.18
C GLU A 77 -10.22 1.00 13.07
N ALA A 78 -10.96 2.09 13.30
CA ALA A 78 -11.85 2.66 12.30
C ALA A 78 -11.08 3.14 11.05
N GLU A 79 -9.93 3.80 11.26
CA GLU A 79 -9.07 4.23 10.16
C GLU A 79 -8.46 3.03 9.41
N HIS A 80 -8.11 1.94 10.12
CA HIS A 80 -7.61 0.72 9.48
C HIS A 80 -8.65 0.11 8.53
N LEU A 81 -9.88 -0.05 9.00
CA LEU A 81 -10.98 -0.56 8.16
C LEU A 81 -11.30 0.38 7.00
N ARG A 82 -11.14 1.69 7.20
CA ARG A 82 -11.28 2.67 6.12
C ARG A 82 -10.23 2.49 5.02
N LEU A 83 -8.96 2.23 5.38
CA LEU A 83 -7.91 1.93 4.39
C LEU A 83 -8.23 0.66 3.61
N VAL A 84 -8.69 -0.41 4.27
CA VAL A 84 -9.14 -1.65 3.61
C VAL A 84 -10.26 -1.36 2.63
N ALA A 85 -11.29 -0.62 3.06
CA ALA A 85 -12.43 -0.28 2.21
C ALA A 85 -12.03 0.53 0.96
N MET A 86 -11.03 1.41 1.07
CA MET A 86 -10.49 2.14 -0.09
C MET A 86 -9.82 1.19 -1.08
N GLN A 87 -9.04 0.23 -0.61
CA GLN A 87 -8.39 -0.78 -1.45
C GLN A 87 -9.42 -1.69 -2.14
N GLU A 88 -10.40 -2.19 -1.39
CA GLU A 88 -11.49 -3.00 -1.95
C GLU A 88 -12.29 -2.22 -3.00
N GLY A 89 -12.62 -0.96 -2.73
CA GLY A 89 -13.32 -0.10 -3.68
C GLY A 89 -12.57 0.07 -5.01
N MET A 90 -11.24 0.19 -4.96
CA MET A 90 -10.41 0.20 -6.17
C MET A 90 -10.47 -1.14 -6.91
N LEU A 91 -10.27 -2.27 -6.24
CA LEU A 91 -10.32 -3.59 -6.86
C LEU A 91 -11.67 -3.86 -7.51
N GLN A 92 -12.76 -3.49 -6.82
CA GLN A 92 -14.13 -3.61 -7.34
C GLN A 92 -14.36 -2.75 -8.59
N SER A 93 -13.91 -1.49 -8.55
CA SER A 93 -14.06 -0.57 -9.69
C SER A 93 -13.28 -1.04 -10.93
N LEU A 94 -12.22 -1.82 -10.71
CA LEU A 94 -11.39 -2.39 -11.78
C LEU A 94 -11.82 -3.80 -12.20
N GLY A 95 -12.88 -4.35 -11.59
CA GLY A 95 -13.42 -5.67 -11.93
C GLY A 95 -12.47 -6.83 -11.60
N LEU A 96 -11.58 -6.67 -10.60
CA LEU A 96 -10.65 -7.70 -10.19
C LEU A 96 -11.29 -8.65 -9.18
N SER A 97 -11.14 -9.96 -9.37
CA SER A 97 -11.47 -10.96 -8.35
C SER A 97 -10.41 -10.95 -7.26
N TYR A 98 -10.81 -10.76 -6.00
CA TYR A 98 -9.88 -10.63 -4.88
C TYR A 98 -10.39 -11.33 -3.62
N ARG A 99 -9.51 -11.46 -2.65
CA ARG A 99 -9.84 -11.86 -1.27
C ARG A 99 -9.07 -11.00 -0.28
N VAL A 100 -9.66 -10.77 0.89
CA VAL A 100 -9.04 -10.09 2.03
C VAL A 100 -8.60 -11.13 3.04
N ILE A 101 -7.38 -11.04 3.52
CA ILE A 101 -6.78 -11.93 4.51
C ILE A 101 -6.47 -11.11 5.76
N ASP A 102 -7.04 -11.49 6.90
CA ASP A 102 -6.61 -10.99 8.21
C ASP A 102 -5.36 -11.80 8.60
N THR A 103 -4.21 -11.14 8.62
CA THR A 103 -2.92 -11.81 8.74
C THR A 103 -2.74 -12.39 10.13
N ALA A 104 -2.34 -13.67 10.21
CA ALA A 104 -2.08 -14.35 11.46
C ALA A 104 -0.96 -13.66 12.25
N ALA A 105 -1.06 -13.69 13.60
CA ALA A 105 -0.11 -13.00 14.46
C ALA A 105 1.36 -13.42 14.24
N GLY A 106 1.60 -14.68 13.85
CA GLY A 106 2.95 -15.19 13.55
C GLY A 106 3.59 -14.62 12.28
N ASP A 107 2.77 -14.06 11.39
CA ASP A 107 3.20 -13.49 10.09
C ASP A 107 3.24 -11.95 10.10
N LEU A 108 2.92 -11.33 11.24
CA LEU A 108 2.98 -9.88 11.40
C LEU A 108 4.43 -9.38 11.44
N GLY A 109 4.70 -8.27 10.74
CA GLY A 109 5.91 -7.50 10.95
C GLY A 109 5.95 -6.90 12.36
N SER A 110 7.14 -6.62 12.88
CA SER A 110 7.36 -6.14 14.25
C SER A 110 6.63 -4.84 14.62
N SER A 111 6.25 -4.04 13.65
CA SER A 111 5.54 -2.77 13.86
C SER A 111 4.01 -2.92 13.86
N ALA A 112 3.48 -3.98 13.26
CA ALA A 112 2.05 -4.15 13.07
C ALA A 112 1.40 -4.88 14.25
N ALA A 113 0.31 -4.32 14.78
CA ALA A 113 -0.58 -5.00 15.73
C ALA A 113 -1.69 -5.78 15.01
N ARG A 114 -2.09 -5.32 13.83
CA ARG A 114 -3.01 -5.99 12.92
C ARG A 114 -2.66 -5.63 11.47
N LYS A 115 -2.83 -6.59 10.57
CA LYS A 115 -2.55 -6.39 9.15
C LYS A 115 -3.62 -7.11 8.32
N PHE A 116 -4.06 -6.44 7.25
CA PHE A 116 -4.82 -7.07 6.18
C PHE A 116 -3.98 -7.10 4.90
N ASP A 117 -3.96 -8.25 4.24
CA ASP A 117 -3.46 -8.40 2.89
C ASP A 117 -4.63 -8.58 1.93
N ILE A 118 -4.58 -7.91 0.79
CA ILE A 118 -5.56 -8.14 -0.27
C ILE A 118 -4.85 -8.74 -1.47
N GLU A 119 -5.31 -9.92 -1.85
CA GLU A 119 -4.78 -10.70 -2.95
C GLU A 119 -5.79 -10.73 -4.09
N ALA A 120 -5.32 -10.47 -5.32
CA ALA A 120 -6.13 -10.64 -6.53
C ALA A 120 -5.75 -11.94 -7.24
N TRP A 121 -6.72 -12.50 -7.95
CA TRP A 121 -6.53 -13.67 -8.79
C TRP A 121 -5.67 -13.31 -10.01
N VAL A 122 -4.62 -14.10 -10.25
CA VAL A 122 -3.74 -13.97 -11.42
C VAL A 122 -3.92 -15.22 -12.30
N PRO A 123 -4.63 -15.11 -13.42
CA PRO A 123 -5.02 -16.25 -14.26
C PRO A 123 -3.87 -17.14 -14.71
N THR A 124 -2.76 -16.57 -15.19
CA THR A 124 -1.61 -17.35 -15.68
C THR A 124 -0.90 -18.12 -14.57
N GLN A 125 -1.03 -17.69 -13.32
CA GLN A 125 -0.46 -18.39 -12.17
C GLN A 125 -1.45 -19.35 -11.51
N GLY A 126 -2.74 -19.26 -11.84
CA GLY A 126 -3.79 -20.05 -11.20
C GLY A 126 -3.85 -19.84 -9.68
N ALA A 127 -3.50 -18.63 -9.21
CA ALA A 127 -3.33 -18.33 -7.78
C ALA A 127 -3.71 -16.88 -7.46
N TYR A 128 -4.09 -16.68 -6.19
CA TYR A 128 -4.20 -15.34 -5.62
C TYR A 128 -2.81 -14.79 -5.29
N ARG A 129 -2.57 -13.53 -5.63
CA ARG A 129 -1.30 -12.84 -5.38
C ARG A 129 -1.56 -11.52 -4.67
N GLU A 130 -0.78 -11.25 -3.63
CA GLU A 130 -0.84 -10.00 -2.90
C GLU A 130 -0.59 -8.81 -3.81
N LEU A 131 -1.58 -7.92 -3.90
CA LEU A 131 -1.47 -6.63 -4.59
C LEU A 131 -1.24 -5.50 -3.62
N THR A 132 -1.86 -5.55 -2.45
CA THR A 132 -1.90 -4.46 -1.50
C THR A 132 -2.08 -4.98 -0.08
N SER A 133 -1.65 -4.19 0.90
CA SER A 133 -1.77 -4.51 2.32
C SER A 133 -2.02 -3.25 3.14
N THR A 134 -2.57 -3.41 4.35
CA THR A 134 -2.67 -2.34 5.35
C THR A 134 -2.25 -2.84 6.72
N SER A 135 -1.61 -1.97 7.49
CA SER A 135 -1.17 -2.27 8.85
C SER A 135 -1.61 -1.19 9.83
N ASN A 136 -2.15 -1.62 10.96
CA ASN A 136 -2.32 -0.80 12.14
C ASN A 136 -1.10 -1.01 13.04
N CYS A 137 -0.26 0.01 13.15
CA CYS A 137 0.96 -0.01 13.95
C CYS A 137 0.75 0.48 15.37
N THR A 138 -0.48 0.83 15.73
CA THR A 138 -0.79 1.45 17.03
C THR A 138 0.22 2.57 17.34
N THR A 139 0.78 2.63 18.53
CA THR A 139 1.77 3.63 18.94
C THR A 139 3.22 3.23 18.65
N TYR A 140 3.46 2.12 17.95
CA TYR A 140 4.82 1.57 17.80
C TYR A 140 5.79 2.53 17.12
N GLN A 141 5.41 3.10 15.98
CA GLN A 141 6.23 4.04 15.22
C GLN A 141 6.29 5.41 15.94
N ALA A 142 5.15 5.90 16.41
CA ALA A 142 5.04 7.19 17.07
C ALA A 142 5.93 7.31 18.32
N ARG A 143 6.05 6.25 19.12
CA ARG A 143 6.93 6.23 20.29
C ARG A 143 8.42 6.32 19.94
N ARG A 144 8.82 5.85 18.74
CA ARG A 144 10.20 5.90 18.25
C ARG A 144 10.54 7.22 17.61
N LEU A 145 9.53 7.86 17.02
CA LEU A 145 9.66 9.12 16.27
C LEU A 145 9.21 10.32 17.10
N ASP A 146 8.84 10.10 18.36
CA ASP A 146 8.31 11.10 19.29
C ASP A 146 7.15 11.95 18.70
N VAL A 147 6.26 11.29 17.92
CA VAL A 147 5.05 11.93 17.40
C VAL A 147 3.93 11.80 18.44
N ARG A 148 3.43 12.92 18.91
CA ARG A 148 2.47 12.98 20.00
C ARG A 148 1.25 13.81 19.62
N TYR A 149 0.19 13.67 20.39
CA TYR A 149 -0.97 14.56 20.38
C TYR A 149 -1.34 14.94 21.81
N ARG A 150 -2.25 15.87 21.97
CA ARG A 150 -2.76 16.28 23.29
C ARG A 150 -4.23 15.89 23.40
N PRO A 151 -4.56 14.80 24.14
CA PRO A 151 -5.94 14.51 24.49
C PRO A 151 -6.58 15.67 25.25
N GLU A 152 -7.89 15.83 25.13
CA GLU A 152 -8.62 16.88 25.82
C GLU A 152 -8.36 16.84 27.35
N GLY A 153 -7.91 17.95 27.91
CA GLY A 153 -7.57 18.08 29.34
C GLY A 153 -6.41 17.24 29.85
N GLY A 154 -5.67 16.55 28.95
CA GLY A 154 -4.62 15.59 29.32
C GLY A 154 -3.19 16.03 29.04
N LYS A 155 -2.24 15.16 29.45
CA LYS A 155 -0.83 15.21 29.05
C LYS A 155 -0.70 14.68 27.62
N THR A 156 0.39 15.07 26.95
CA THR A 156 0.69 14.53 25.61
C THR A 156 0.84 13.01 25.64
N ALA A 157 0.30 12.36 24.60
CA ALA A 157 0.36 10.92 24.39
C ALA A 157 0.84 10.59 22.98
N PRO A 158 1.46 9.42 22.75
CA PRO A 158 1.82 8.99 21.40
C PRO A 158 0.58 8.81 20.51
N VAL A 159 0.66 9.23 19.26
CA VAL A 159 -0.37 8.96 18.26
C VAL A 159 -0.38 7.48 17.84
N ALA A 160 -1.43 7.04 17.18
CA ALA A 160 -1.41 5.80 16.40
C ALA A 160 -1.02 6.13 14.94
N THR A 161 -0.30 5.20 14.31
CA THR A 161 0.04 5.25 12.89
C THR A 161 -0.49 4.04 12.15
N LEU A 162 -0.92 4.27 10.93
CA LEU A 162 -1.36 3.23 10.00
C LEU A 162 -0.75 3.49 8.65
N ASN A 163 -0.46 2.42 7.94
CA ASN A 163 0.03 2.50 6.57
C ASN A 163 -0.68 1.49 5.69
N GLY A 164 -0.63 1.70 4.40
CA GLY A 164 -1.15 0.74 3.44
C GLY A 164 -0.75 1.08 2.01
N THR A 165 -0.36 0.07 1.29
CA THR A 165 -0.15 0.19 -0.15
C THR A 165 -1.48 0.38 -0.85
N LEU A 166 -1.65 1.43 -1.65
CA LEU A 166 -2.85 1.57 -2.48
C LEU A 166 -2.66 0.94 -3.86
N ALA A 167 -1.53 1.21 -4.52
CA ALA A 167 -1.23 0.61 -5.82
C ALA A 167 0.27 0.42 -6.06
N THR A 168 0.61 -0.61 -6.82
CA THR A 168 1.97 -0.90 -7.31
C THR A 168 1.93 -1.39 -8.76
N THR A 169 3.10 -1.61 -9.37
CA THR A 169 3.20 -2.21 -10.71
C THR A 169 2.58 -3.60 -10.82
N ARG A 170 2.39 -4.34 -9.71
CA ARG A 170 1.69 -5.64 -9.70
C ARG A 170 0.23 -5.54 -10.18
N TRP A 171 -0.42 -4.40 -9.93
CA TRP A 171 -1.78 -4.17 -10.39
C TRP A 171 -1.90 -4.25 -11.92
N ILE A 172 -0.85 -3.83 -12.65
CA ILE A 172 -0.82 -3.90 -14.11
C ILE A 172 -0.93 -5.36 -14.57
N VAL A 173 -0.22 -6.28 -13.90
CA VAL A 173 -0.30 -7.71 -14.22
C VAL A 173 -1.71 -8.25 -14.01
N ALA A 174 -2.29 -7.99 -12.83
CA ALA A 174 -3.65 -8.44 -12.52
C ALA A 174 -4.68 -7.86 -13.49
N LEU A 175 -4.56 -6.59 -13.86
CA LEU A 175 -5.46 -5.92 -14.82
C LEU A 175 -5.35 -6.53 -16.22
N LEU A 176 -4.14 -6.62 -16.76
CA LEU A 176 -3.91 -7.15 -18.10
C LEU A 176 -4.40 -8.59 -18.21
N GLU A 177 -4.02 -9.46 -17.27
CA GLU A 177 -4.40 -10.87 -17.32
C GLU A 177 -5.90 -11.11 -17.08
N THR A 178 -6.54 -10.31 -16.20
CA THR A 178 -7.98 -10.45 -15.95
C THR A 178 -8.83 -10.01 -17.13
N HIS A 179 -8.42 -8.97 -17.85
CA HIS A 179 -9.22 -8.35 -18.90
C HIS A 179 -8.77 -8.70 -20.33
N GLN A 180 -7.77 -9.61 -20.46
CA GLN A 180 -7.31 -10.09 -21.77
C GLN A 180 -8.36 -10.96 -22.43
N ARG A 181 -8.55 -10.77 -23.73
CA ARG A 181 -9.44 -11.53 -24.60
C ARG A 181 -8.69 -12.59 -25.39
N ALA A 182 -9.44 -13.49 -26.02
CA ALA A 182 -8.88 -14.57 -26.82
C ALA A 182 -8.05 -14.11 -28.03
N ASP A 183 -8.34 -12.92 -28.56
CA ASP A 183 -7.61 -12.30 -29.66
C ASP A 183 -6.34 -11.57 -29.22
N GLY A 184 -6.04 -11.58 -27.91
CA GLY A 184 -4.90 -10.90 -27.30
C GLY A 184 -5.14 -9.44 -26.95
N SER A 185 -6.28 -8.87 -27.32
CA SER A 185 -6.66 -7.52 -26.87
C SER A 185 -7.00 -7.50 -25.39
N VAL A 186 -6.92 -6.32 -24.75
CA VAL A 186 -7.26 -6.14 -23.34
C VAL A 186 -8.35 -5.09 -23.20
N LEU A 187 -9.45 -5.46 -22.58
CA LEU A 187 -10.53 -4.52 -22.27
C LEU A 187 -10.07 -3.57 -21.16
N VAL A 188 -10.16 -2.26 -21.42
CA VAL A 188 -9.86 -1.26 -20.39
C VAL A 188 -11.06 -1.15 -19.43
N PRO A 189 -10.88 -1.39 -18.12
CA PRO A 189 -11.92 -1.17 -17.13
C PRO A 189 -12.53 0.23 -17.23
N GLU A 190 -13.83 0.34 -17.13
CA GLU A 190 -14.55 1.60 -17.32
C GLU A 190 -14.00 2.72 -16.43
N ALA A 191 -13.66 2.40 -15.19
CA ALA A 191 -13.08 3.35 -14.24
C ALA A 191 -11.74 3.96 -14.68
N LEU A 192 -10.99 3.30 -15.58
CA LEU A 192 -9.71 3.80 -16.10
C LEU A 192 -9.84 4.60 -17.40
N ARG A 193 -10.92 4.43 -18.14
CA ARG A 193 -11.09 5.07 -19.47
C ARG A 193 -10.93 6.60 -19.44
N PRO A 194 -11.48 7.35 -18.46
CA PRO A 194 -11.28 8.80 -18.38
C PRO A 194 -9.81 9.22 -18.28
N TYR A 195 -8.97 8.39 -17.67
CA TYR A 195 -7.54 8.66 -17.49
C TYR A 195 -6.69 8.23 -18.70
N LEU A 196 -7.28 7.48 -19.62
CA LEU A 196 -6.64 6.98 -20.84
C LEU A 196 -7.25 7.61 -22.10
N GLY A 197 -7.82 8.82 -21.99
CA GLY A 197 -8.40 9.53 -23.14
C GLY A 197 -9.63 8.86 -23.74
N GLY A 198 -10.36 8.07 -22.94
CA GLY A 198 -11.54 7.32 -23.39
C GLY A 198 -11.22 5.98 -24.06
N LEU A 199 -9.96 5.54 -24.02
CA LEU A 199 -9.56 4.27 -24.63
C LEU A 199 -10.32 3.09 -23.99
N GLU A 200 -10.97 2.28 -24.82
CA GLU A 200 -11.76 1.14 -24.35
C GLU A 200 -11.04 -0.20 -24.47
N VAL A 201 -10.11 -0.31 -25.40
CA VAL A 201 -9.38 -1.55 -25.70
C VAL A 201 -7.92 -1.24 -25.97
N LEU A 202 -7.03 -2.04 -25.43
CA LEU A 202 -5.63 -2.09 -25.80
C LEU A 202 -5.48 -3.18 -26.86
N GLU A 203 -5.11 -2.80 -28.07
CA GLU A 203 -4.90 -3.74 -29.16
C GLU A 203 -3.56 -4.48 -29.02
N PRO A 204 -3.45 -5.74 -29.45
CA PRO A 204 -2.17 -6.45 -29.47
C PRO A 204 -1.17 -5.71 -30.37
N ILE A 205 0.08 -5.66 -29.93
CA ILE A 205 1.20 -5.19 -30.78
C ILE A 205 1.52 -6.33 -31.76
N ALA A 206 1.43 -6.03 -33.05
CA ALA A 206 1.75 -6.98 -34.11
C ALA A 206 3.26 -7.33 -34.14
#